data_bed5be5767e904c8bdde21ab42ee87d1
#
_entry.id   bed5be5767e904c8bdde21ab42ee87d1
#
_cell.length_a   1.000
_cell.length_b   1.000
_cell.length_c   1.000
_cell.angle_alpha   90.00
_cell.angle_beta   90.00
_cell.angle_gamma   90.00
#
_symmetry.space_group_name_H-M   'P 1'
#
loop_
_entity.id
_entity.type
_entity.pdbx_description
1 polymer ?
#
loop_
_entity_poly.entity_id
_entity_poly.type
_entity_poly.pdbx_seq_one_letter_code
_entity_poly.pdbx_strand_id
1 'polypeptide(L)'
;MFCRILSHCATFLVIARMASAVADPVVQAQELRDSWPQWRGPQRDGIHRGKSWPESLTPDSLNLLWQVTFGPSYSGPVIVGDRVFTTETKDKKYEVVHALDRKTGQEIWQTSWEGSMNVPFFAAANGSWIRSTPAVDGDRIYVAGMRDVLMCLRTEDGKQLWRFDFVKEFGTPLPAFGFVCSPLVDGDYVYVQAGASLVCLNKMTGAVVWRTLKDNGGMEDSAFSSPILATIGGKRQLLVQGRQKLSGVDPMTGEVLWSQFVPNYRGMNILTPVVWNDSVFTSSYQNKSWLYRISHDNQQFGVAEVWRNNAQGYMSTPVLIDDHVYLFLQNQRFTCIDLKTGERTWTSGNFGKYCSLIGQGDKILALDQRGILLLLRANPKQFELISSVKVSDEETWAHLAVCDDEVYIRGLNTLKVFRWTDPKAQP
;
A
#
# COMPACT_ATOMS: atom_id res chain seq x y z
N MET A 1 23.18 -29.78 74.26
CA MET A 1 22.06 -28.83 74.14
C MET A 1 22.47 -27.83 73.06
N PHE A 2 22.12 -28.18 71.79
CA PHE A 2 22.54 -27.40 70.63
C PHE A 2 21.33 -26.66 70.05
N CYS A 3 21.39 -25.32 70.08
CA CYS A 3 20.40 -24.46 69.51
C CYS A 3 20.74 -24.19 68.01
N ARG A 4 19.87 -24.63 67.07
CA ARG A 4 20.00 -24.30 65.63
C ARG A 4 19.22 -23.03 65.36
N ILE A 5 19.90 -22.01 64.91
CA ILE A 5 19.33 -20.77 64.37
C ILE A 5 19.07 -21.01 62.85
N LEU A 6 17.83 -20.98 62.45
CA LEU A 6 17.40 -20.99 61.05
C LEU A 6 17.36 -19.55 60.53
N SER A 7 18.27 -19.24 59.61
CA SER A 7 18.27 -18.00 58.84
C SER A 7 17.32 -18.11 57.65
N HIS A 8 16.26 -17.29 57.65
CA HIS A 8 15.37 -17.15 56.49
C HIS A 8 15.92 -16.05 55.60
N CYS A 9 16.41 -16.46 54.42
CA CYS A 9 16.80 -15.55 53.34
C CYS A 9 15.56 -15.26 52.50
N ALA A 10 14.98 -14.08 52.63
CA ALA A 10 13.86 -13.62 51.82
C ALA A 10 14.43 -13.00 50.55
N THR A 11 14.28 -13.70 49.43
CA THR A 11 14.62 -13.18 48.10
C THR A 11 13.50 -12.27 47.61
N PHE A 12 13.73 -10.97 47.60
CA PHE A 12 12.82 -10.01 46.95
C PHE A 12 12.98 -10.07 45.45
N LEU A 13 11.98 -10.60 44.77
CA LEU A 13 11.89 -10.53 43.29
C LEU A 13 11.39 -9.14 42.90
N VAL A 14 12.29 -8.27 42.44
CA VAL A 14 11.90 -6.98 41.84
C VAL A 14 11.41 -7.22 40.42
N ILE A 15 10.10 -7.26 40.26
CA ILE A 15 9.46 -7.25 38.92
C ILE A 15 9.51 -5.81 38.42
N ALA A 16 10.48 -5.49 37.58
CA ALA A 16 10.48 -4.24 36.80
C ALA A 16 9.33 -4.31 35.75
N ARG A 17 8.22 -3.65 36.03
CA ARG A 17 7.21 -3.34 35.02
C ARG A 17 7.82 -2.31 34.05
N MET A 18 8.19 -2.75 32.85
CA MET A 18 8.42 -1.83 31.72
C MET A 18 7.05 -1.23 31.37
N ALA A 19 6.82 -0.01 31.79
CA ALA A 19 5.71 0.79 31.28
C ALA A 19 6.03 1.13 29.83
N SER A 20 5.31 0.55 28.90
CA SER A 20 5.27 1.04 27.51
C SER A 20 4.74 2.47 27.58
N ALA A 21 5.58 3.43 27.26
CA ALA A 21 5.15 4.81 27.10
C ALA A 21 4.18 4.85 25.91
N VAL A 22 2.89 4.96 26.19
CA VAL A 22 1.88 5.29 25.18
C VAL A 22 2.21 6.71 24.75
N ALA A 23 2.62 6.89 23.50
CA ALA A 23 2.90 8.20 22.94
C ALA A 23 1.66 9.10 23.09
N ASP A 24 1.89 10.39 23.35
CA ASP A 24 0.81 11.37 23.43
C ASP A 24 -0.04 11.31 22.14
N PRO A 25 -1.37 11.18 22.22
CA PRO A 25 -2.24 11.10 21.04
C PRO A 25 -2.05 12.28 20.07
N VAL A 26 -1.66 13.45 20.57
CA VAL A 26 -1.39 14.63 19.74
C VAL A 26 -0.09 14.46 18.95
N VAL A 27 0.96 13.92 19.57
CA VAL A 27 2.25 13.64 18.91
C VAL A 27 2.08 12.55 17.86
N GLN A 28 1.37 11.50 18.20
CA GLN A 28 1.08 10.40 17.25
C GLN A 28 0.22 10.88 16.07
N ALA A 29 -0.75 11.77 16.30
CA ALA A 29 -1.55 12.37 15.23
C ALA A 29 -0.72 13.29 14.33
N GLN A 30 0.27 13.99 14.87
CA GLN A 30 1.19 14.84 14.11
C GLN A 30 2.16 13.98 13.26
N GLU A 31 2.76 12.95 13.85
CA GLU A 31 3.64 12.01 13.13
C GLU A 31 2.93 11.35 11.95
N LEU A 32 1.64 11.01 12.11
CA LEU A 32 0.81 10.45 11.04
C LEU A 32 0.53 11.46 9.91
N ARG A 33 0.45 12.75 10.21
CA ARG A 33 0.24 13.81 9.20
C ARG A 33 1.50 14.07 8.38
N ASP A 34 2.66 13.97 9.01
CA ASP A 34 3.96 14.32 8.43
C ASP A 34 4.72 13.09 7.91
N SER A 35 4.01 11.99 7.63
CA SER A 35 4.60 10.76 7.12
C SER A 35 3.74 10.10 6.04
N TRP A 36 4.39 9.28 5.20
CA TRP A 36 3.77 8.37 4.23
C TRP A 36 4.42 7.00 4.38
N PRO A 37 4.16 6.27 5.50
CA PRO A 37 5.00 5.16 5.94
C PRO A 37 4.77 3.86 5.19
N GLN A 38 3.76 3.79 4.34
CA GLN A 38 3.37 2.58 3.62
C GLN A 38 2.57 2.92 2.36
N TRP A 39 2.28 1.89 1.57
CA TRP A 39 1.47 2.00 0.36
C TRP A 39 0.12 2.67 0.64
N ARG A 40 -0.21 3.73 -0.11
CA ARG A 40 -1.40 4.58 0.02
C ARG A 40 -1.52 5.33 1.34
N GLY A 41 -0.41 5.61 2.00
CA GLY A 41 -0.35 6.46 3.19
C GLY A 41 -0.68 5.77 4.50
N PRO A 42 -0.75 6.54 5.59
CA PRO A 42 -0.84 6.01 6.95
C PRO A 42 -2.02 5.06 7.18
N GLN A 43 -3.17 5.32 6.57
CA GLN A 43 -4.39 4.50 6.71
C GLN A 43 -4.64 3.57 5.51
N ARG A 44 -3.75 3.54 4.51
CA ARG A 44 -3.85 2.75 3.27
C ARG A 44 -5.10 3.04 2.43
N ASP A 45 -5.75 4.16 2.67
CA ASP A 45 -6.97 4.58 1.98
C ASP A 45 -6.73 5.53 0.79
N GLY A 46 -5.47 6.01 0.65
CA GLY A 46 -5.11 6.96 -0.40
C GLY A 46 -5.62 8.37 -0.12
N ILE A 47 -5.87 8.70 1.15
CA ILE A 47 -6.33 10.04 1.54
C ILE A 47 -5.21 10.75 2.30
N HIS A 48 -4.80 11.89 1.77
CA HIS A 48 -3.85 12.79 2.44
C HIS A 48 -4.58 13.66 3.45
N ARG A 49 -4.06 13.70 4.69
CA ARG A 49 -4.65 14.45 5.82
C ARG A 49 -3.71 15.54 6.38
N GLY A 50 -2.66 15.85 5.63
CA GLY A 50 -1.71 16.92 5.94
C GLY A 50 -2.16 18.30 5.43
N LYS A 51 -1.18 19.16 5.13
CA LYS A 51 -1.43 20.51 4.58
C LYS A 51 -2.30 20.47 3.31
N SER A 52 -3.14 21.47 3.17
CA SER A 52 -4.00 21.62 1.98
C SER A 52 -3.18 21.79 0.72
N TRP A 53 -3.60 21.11 -0.34
CA TRP A 53 -2.99 21.28 -1.65
C TRP A 53 -3.31 22.62 -2.27
N PRO A 54 -2.47 23.13 -3.18
CA PRO A 54 -2.73 24.38 -3.87
C PRO A 54 -4.01 24.30 -4.71
N GLU A 55 -4.58 25.45 -5.05
CA GLU A 55 -5.76 25.52 -5.90
C GLU A 55 -5.48 25.13 -7.36
N SER A 56 -4.22 25.21 -7.79
CA SER A 56 -3.78 24.75 -9.11
C SER A 56 -2.31 24.34 -9.07
N LEU A 57 -1.94 23.40 -9.94
CA LEU A 57 -0.54 23.06 -10.23
C LEU A 57 -0.09 23.84 -11.45
N THR A 58 0.99 24.59 -11.30
CA THR A 58 1.71 25.23 -12.39
C THR A 58 3.19 24.87 -12.29
N PRO A 59 3.98 25.00 -13.35
CA PRO A 59 5.43 24.79 -13.25
C PRO A 59 6.07 25.66 -12.15
N ASP A 60 5.58 26.89 -11.95
CA ASP A 60 6.11 27.82 -10.96
C ASP A 60 5.64 27.52 -9.53
N SER A 61 4.53 26.79 -9.36
CA SER A 61 4.02 26.40 -8.04
C SER A 61 4.59 25.06 -7.56
N LEU A 62 5.33 24.33 -8.41
CA LEU A 62 5.86 23.02 -8.12
C LEU A 62 7.39 23.01 -8.26
N ASN A 63 8.08 23.27 -7.15
CA ASN A 63 9.53 23.42 -7.13
C ASN A 63 10.21 22.06 -6.95
N LEU A 64 11.10 21.68 -7.85
CA LEU A 64 11.96 20.50 -7.68
C LEU A 64 12.96 20.78 -6.55
N LEU A 65 12.90 19.99 -5.48
CA LEU A 65 13.85 20.06 -4.36
C LEU A 65 15.13 19.29 -4.68
N TRP A 66 14.97 18.04 -5.10
CA TRP A 66 16.08 17.18 -5.48
C TRP A 66 15.60 16.02 -6.37
N GLN A 67 16.55 15.40 -7.02
CA GLN A 67 16.33 14.21 -7.82
C GLN A 67 17.53 13.27 -7.70
N VAL A 68 17.26 11.94 -7.67
CA VAL A 68 18.29 10.89 -7.63
C VAL A 68 17.98 9.84 -8.69
N THR A 69 19.01 9.32 -9.33
CA THR A 69 18.90 8.25 -10.33
C THR A 69 19.21 6.90 -9.69
N PHE A 70 18.40 5.90 -10.02
CA PHE A 70 18.48 4.51 -9.55
C PHE A 70 18.34 3.54 -10.73
N GLY A 71 18.38 2.25 -10.46
CA GLY A 71 17.85 1.23 -11.35
C GLY A 71 16.30 1.21 -11.36
N PRO A 72 15.71 0.43 -12.26
CA PRO A 72 14.26 0.40 -12.45
C PRO A 72 13.50 -0.16 -11.25
N SER A 73 12.33 0.44 -10.97
CA SER A 73 11.40 0.02 -9.91
C SER A 73 9.98 0.47 -10.21
N TYR A 74 9.00 -0.31 -9.74
CA TYR A 74 7.58 0.06 -9.67
C TYR A 74 7.07 0.25 -8.24
N SER A 75 7.97 0.17 -7.27
CA SER A 75 7.69 0.38 -5.85
C SER A 75 7.54 1.87 -5.55
N GLY A 76 6.49 2.26 -4.87
CA GLY A 76 6.30 3.63 -4.37
C GLY A 76 7.31 3.95 -3.27
N PRO A 77 7.76 5.22 -3.16
CA PRO A 77 8.57 5.66 -2.02
C PRO A 77 7.72 5.73 -0.75
N VAL A 78 8.39 5.57 0.41
CA VAL A 78 7.80 5.80 1.73
C VAL A 78 8.64 6.80 2.52
N ILE A 79 7.95 7.63 3.30
CA ILE A 79 8.54 8.76 4.00
C ILE A 79 8.19 8.68 5.48
N VAL A 80 9.22 8.70 6.34
CA VAL A 80 9.06 8.73 7.80
C VAL A 80 10.13 9.62 8.40
N GLY A 81 9.71 10.66 9.11
CA GLY A 81 10.60 11.64 9.71
C GLY A 81 11.47 12.33 8.67
N ASP A 82 12.79 12.24 8.86
CA ASP A 82 13.82 12.81 8.01
C ASP A 82 14.31 11.87 6.89
N ARG A 83 13.64 10.74 6.66
CA ARG A 83 14.08 9.70 5.73
C ARG A 83 13.05 9.41 4.65
N VAL A 84 13.60 9.13 3.46
CA VAL A 84 12.86 8.59 2.32
C VAL A 84 13.43 7.23 1.98
N PHE A 85 12.57 6.23 1.89
CA PHE A 85 12.97 4.88 1.48
C PHE A 85 12.43 4.60 0.08
N THR A 86 13.29 4.05 -0.77
CA THR A 86 12.93 3.63 -2.13
C THR A 86 13.66 2.34 -2.48
N THR A 87 13.25 1.70 -3.57
CA THR A 87 13.85 0.44 -4.01
C THR A 87 14.28 0.51 -5.46
N GLU A 88 15.18 -0.39 -5.87
CA GLU A 88 15.54 -0.62 -7.25
C GLU A 88 15.82 -2.09 -7.54
N THR A 89 15.76 -2.46 -8.82
CA THR A 89 16.34 -3.70 -9.33
C THR A 89 17.65 -3.35 -10.04
N LYS A 90 18.77 -3.85 -9.51
CA LYS A 90 20.12 -3.54 -10.00
C LYS A 90 20.71 -4.71 -10.76
N ASP A 91 21.32 -4.44 -11.92
CA ASP A 91 22.03 -5.42 -12.76
C ASP A 91 21.16 -6.63 -13.15
N LYS A 92 19.83 -6.51 -13.14
CA LYS A 92 18.87 -7.62 -13.33
C LYS A 92 19.12 -8.80 -12.40
N LYS A 93 19.80 -8.61 -11.30
CA LYS A 93 20.19 -9.64 -10.33
C LYS A 93 19.80 -9.27 -8.90
N TYR A 94 20.06 -8.03 -8.51
CA TYR A 94 19.88 -7.61 -7.13
C TYR A 94 18.62 -6.76 -6.97
N GLU A 95 18.00 -6.88 -5.83
CA GLU A 95 17.03 -5.92 -5.31
C GLU A 95 17.72 -5.10 -4.24
N VAL A 96 17.52 -3.80 -4.25
CA VAL A 96 18.18 -2.85 -3.37
C VAL A 96 17.15 -1.97 -2.71
N VAL A 97 17.34 -1.72 -1.41
CA VAL A 97 16.61 -0.70 -0.63
C VAL A 97 17.59 0.42 -0.30
N HIS A 98 17.17 1.63 -0.53
CA HIS A 98 17.90 2.84 -0.19
C HIS A 98 17.17 3.62 0.90
N ALA A 99 17.90 4.15 1.86
CA ALA A 99 17.45 5.23 2.73
C ALA A 99 18.15 6.52 2.33
N LEU A 100 17.37 7.56 2.10
CA LEU A 100 17.86 8.87 1.69
C LEU A 100 17.48 9.90 2.76
N ASP A 101 18.33 10.92 2.91
CA ASP A 101 17.99 12.14 3.63
C ASP A 101 16.84 12.87 2.91
N ARG A 102 15.77 13.15 3.64
CA ARG A 102 14.56 13.76 3.06
C ARG A 102 14.79 15.14 2.46
N LYS A 103 15.72 15.93 3.03
CA LYS A 103 15.95 17.31 2.61
C LYS A 103 16.83 17.40 1.38
N THR A 104 17.81 16.48 1.26
CA THR A 104 18.89 16.58 0.27
C THR A 104 18.86 15.49 -0.80
N GLY A 105 18.15 14.38 -0.54
CA GLY A 105 18.19 13.17 -1.38
C GLY A 105 19.49 12.38 -1.29
N GLN A 106 20.43 12.76 -0.39
CA GLN A 106 21.68 12.02 -0.21
C GLN A 106 21.43 10.65 0.40
N GLU A 107 22.13 9.63 -0.11
CA GLU A 107 22.04 8.28 0.42
C GLU A 107 22.65 8.21 1.83
N ILE A 108 21.89 7.70 2.79
CA ILE A 108 22.32 7.41 4.16
C ILE A 108 22.87 5.98 4.22
N TRP A 109 22.12 5.03 3.67
CA TRP A 109 22.53 3.63 3.54
C TRP A 109 21.78 2.93 2.39
N GLN A 110 22.34 1.81 1.93
CA GLN A 110 21.67 0.87 1.03
C GLN A 110 21.89 -0.57 1.51
N THR A 111 20.90 -1.42 1.25
CA THR A 111 20.98 -2.87 1.50
C THR A 111 20.51 -3.63 0.28
N SER A 112 21.25 -4.63 -0.15
CA SER A 112 20.95 -5.40 -1.34
C SER A 112 20.96 -6.92 -1.10
N TRP A 113 20.17 -7.65 -1.91
CA TRP A 113 20.15 -9.11 -1.94
C TRP A 113 19.89 -9.62 -3.36
N GLU A 114 20.29 -10.87 -3.64
CA GLU A 114 19.89 -11.54 -4.88
C GLU A 114 18.39 -11.85 -4.82
N GLY A 115 17.59 -11.19 -5.65
CA GLY A 115 16.12 -11.25 -5.56
C GLY A 115 15.40 -11.07 -6.88
N SER A 116 16.07 -10.63 -7.92
CA SER A 116 15.44 -10.41 -9.21
C SER A 116 14.95 -11.71 -9.87
N MET A 117 13.87 -11.61 -10.61
CA MET A 117 13.33 -12.69 -11.42
C MET A 117 12.74 -12.13 -12.72
N ASN A 118 12.63 -12.96 -13.74
CA ASN A 118 11.94 -12.58 -14.96
C ASN A 118 10.45 -12.91 -14.85
N VAL A 119 9.60 -11.94 -15.21
CA VAL A 119 8.18 -12.20 -15.43
C VAL A 119 7.98 -13.02 -16.71
N PRO A 120 6.82 -13.68 -16.93
CA PRO A 120 6.54 -14.43 -18.15
C PRO A 120 6.75 -13.60 -19.41
N PHE A 121 7.20 -14.23 -20.50
CA PHE A 121 7.58 -13.54 -21.74
C PHE A 121 6.47 -12.64 -22.30
N PHE A 122 5.19 -13.05 -22.16
CA PHE A 122 4.06 -12.25 -22.61
C PHE A 122 3.83 -10.97 -21.80
N ALA A 123 4.44 -10.87 -20.63
CA ALA A 123 4.41 -9.69 -19.75
C ALA A 123 5.75 -8.95 -19.69
N ALA A 124 6.76 -9.39 -20.43
CA ALA A 124 8.12 -8.84 -20.38
C ALA A 124 8.18 -7.34 -20.67
N ALA A 125 7.28 -6.83 -21.51
CA ALA A 125 7.14 -5.40 -21.80
C ALA A 125 6.75 -4.57 -20.56
N ASN A 126 6.17 -5.19 -19.52
CA ASN A 126 5.82 -4.52 -18.26
C ASN A 126 6.99 -4.54 -17.25
N GLY A 127 8.18 -5.03 -17.63
CA GLY A 127 9.36 -5.09 -16.79
C GLY A 127 9.32 -6.17 -15.70
N SER A 128 10.50 -6.51 -15.21
CA SER A 128 10.72 -7.54 -14.17
C SER A 128 11.26 -6.91 -12.87
N TRP A 129 10.79 -5.73 -12.56
CA TRP A 129 11.32 -4.88 -11.50
C TRP A 129 10.61 -5.11 -10.18
N ILE A 130 11.31 -4.85 -9.06
CA ILE A 130 10.70 -4.79 -7.72
C ILE A 130 9.51 -3.83 -7.74
N ARG A 131 8.38 -4.21 -7.10
CA ARG A 131 7.11 -3.51 -7.29
C ARG A 131 6.26 -3.33 -6.05
N SER A 132 6.54 -4.08 -5.00
CA SER A 132 5.87 -3.91 -3.71
C SER A 132 6.36 -2.64 -3.03
N THR A 133 5.46 -1.76 -2.61
CA THR A 133 5.82 -0.60 -1.78
C THR A 133 6.15 -1.08 -0.36
N PRO A 134 7.29 -0.68 0.22
CA PRO A 134 7.65 -1.03 1.58
C PRO A 134 6.66 -0.50 2.63
N ALA A 135 6.76 -1.03 3.84
CA ALA A 135 6.10 -0.46 5.02
C ALA A 135 7.13 -0.18 6.12
N VAL A 136 7.04 0.98 6.73
CA VAL A 136 7.89 1.40 7.87
C VAL A 136 7.04 1.45 9.14
N ASP A 137 7.55 0.88 10.21
CA ASP A 137 6.94 0.94 11.54
C ASP A 137 8.04 1.04 12.59
N GLY A 138 8.16 2.19 13.23
CA GLY A 138 9.19 2.51 14.19
C GLY A 138 10.60 2.36 13.61
N ASP A 139 11.40 1.49 14.22
CA ASP A 139 12.78 1.21 13.85
C ASP A 139 12.94 0.19 12.69
N ARG A 140 11.85 -0.21 12.05
CA ARG A 140 11.83 -1.31 11.05
C ARG A 140 11.21 -0.90 9.74
N ILE A 141 11.79 -1.43 8.65
CA ILE A 141 11.22 -1.38 7.32
C ILE A 141 11.03 -2.81 6.79
N TYR A 142 9.87 -3.08 6.23
CA TYR A 142 9.49 -4.37 5.66
C TYR A 142 9.41 -4.25 4.14
N VAL A 143 10.22 -5.02 3.45
CA VAL A 143 10.38 -4.94 2.00
C VAL A 143 10.13 -6.30 1.36
N ALA A 144 9.16 -6.36 0.48
CA ALA A 144 8.86 -7.57 -0.27
C ALA A 144 9.65 -7.61 -1.59
N GLY A 145 10.41 -8.67 -1.78
CA GLY A 145 11.23 -8.91 -2.96
C GLY A 145 10.54 -9.85 -3.96
N MET A 146 10.87 -9.70 -5.24
CA MET A 146 10.23 -10.40 -6.37
C MET A 146 10.20 -11.93 -6.22
N ARG A 147 11.17 -12.54 -5.55
CA ARG A 147 11.22 -13.99 -5.36
C ARG A 147 10.42 -14.49 -4.15
N ASP A 148 9.34 -13.81 -3.82
CA ASP A 148 8.44 -14.15 -2.71
C ASP A 148 9.18 -14.19 -1.36
N VAL A 149 9.94 -13.14 -1.09
CA VAL A 149 10.73 -12.97 0.14
C VAL A 149 10.31 -11.69 0.83
N LEU A 150 10.15 -11.72 2.14
CA LEU A 150 9.97 -10.54 2.98
C LEU A 150 11.22 -10.28 3.80
N MET A 151 11.79 -9.09 3.63
CA MET A 151 12.96 -8.62 4.38
C MET A 151 12.50 -7.64 5.46
N CYS A 152 13.02 -7.78 6.67
CA CYS A 152 12.92 -6.76 7.70
C CYS A 152 14.30 -6.18 7.96
N LEU A 153 14.43 -4.87 7.76
CA LEU A 153 15.68 -4.15 7.96
C LEU A 153 15.49 -3.09 9.06
N ARG A 154 16.57 -2.72 9.73
CA ARG A 154 16.57 -1.59 10.65
C ARG A 154 16.57 -0.29 9.85
N THR A 155 15.71 0.65 10.20
CA THR A 155 15.60 1.94 9.48
C THR A 155 16.83 2.80 9.64
N GLU A 156 17.58 2.66 10.74
CA GLU A 156 18.76 3.47 11.07
C GLU A 156 19.93 3.22 10.11
N ASP A 157 20.26 1.95 9.83
CA ASP A 157 21.48 1.54 9.13
C ASP A 157 21.30 0.47 8.05
N GLY A 158 20.05 0.05 7.80
CA GLY A 158 19.73 -0.97 6.79
C GLY A 158 20.13 -2.39 7.17
N LYS A 159 20.54 -2.64 8.42
CA LYS A 159 20.92 -3.99 8.88
C LYS A 159 19.72 -4.93 8.78
N GLN A 160 19.92 -6.09 8.16
CA GLN A 160 18.92 -7.15 8.13
C GLN A 160 18.69 -7.67 9.55
N LEU A 161 17.42 -7.58 10.02
CA LEU A 161 16.98 -8.10 11.30
C LEU A 161 16.46 -9.54 11.14
N TRP A 162 15.65 -9.78 10.10
CA TRP A 162 15.21 -11.11 9.70
C TRP A 162 14.81 -11.12 8.21
N ARG A 163 14.70 -12.33 7.68
CA ARG A 163 14.26 -12.63 6.31
C ARG A 163 13.33 -13.84 6.34
N PHE A 164 12.22 -13.79 5.61
CA PHE A 164 11.31 -14.90 5.42
C PHE A 164 11.19 -15.22 3.93
N ASP A 165 11.47 -16.46 3.55
CA ASP A 165 11.41 -16.95 2.18
C ASP A 165 10.18 -17.88 2.05
N PHE A 166 9.09 -17.34 1.50
CA PHE A 166 7.80 -18.04 1.46
C PHE A 166 7.84 -19.29 0.57
N VAL A 167 8.58 -19.26 -0.53
CA VAL A 167 8.74 -20.41 -1.42
C VAL A 167 9.43 -21.56 -0.67
N LYS A 168 10.51 -21.26 0.02
CA LYS A 168 11.28 -22.25 0.78
C LYS A 168 10.51 -22.80 1.97
N GLU A 169 9.89 -21.92 2.76
CA GLU A 169 9.24 -22.29 4.02
C GLU A 169 7.90 -23.03 3.80
N PHE A 170 7.20 -22.71 2.71
CA PHE A 170 5.89 -23.30 2.44
C PHE A 170 5.87 -24.31 1.29
N GLY A 171 6.96 -24.44 0.56
CA GLY A 171 7.04 -25.35 -0.60
C GLY A 171 6.13 -24.93 -1.75
N THR A 172 5.82 -23.63 -1.87
CA THR A 172 4.93 -23.10 -2.91
C THR A 172 5.72 -22.77 -4.18
N PRO A 173 5.07 -22.79 -5.36
CA PRO A 173 5.69 -22.27 -6.58
C PRO A 173 6.03 -20.78 -6.44
N LEU A 174 7.08 -20.35 -7.14
CA LEU A 174 7.38 -18.92 -7.28
C LEU A 174 6.27 -18.24 -8.08
N PRO A 175 5.64 -17.18 -7.56
CA PRO A 175 4.56 -16.50 -8.27
C PRO A 175 5.08 -15.86 -9.56
N ALA A 176 4.33 -16.03 -10.66
CA ALA A 176 4.78 -15.65 -12.01
C ALA A 176 5.13 -14.14 -12.15
N PHE A 177 4.43 -13.28 -11.42
CA PHE A 177 4.67 -11.83 -11.41
C PHE A 177 5.43 -11.34 -10.18
N GLY A 178 5.94 -12.27 -9.37
CA GLY A 178 6.64 -11.98 -8.14
C GLY A 178 5.71 -11.51 -7.01
N PHE A 179 6.31 -11.04 -5.94
CA PHE A 179 5.62 -10.49 -4.78
C PHE A 179 5.12 -9.07 -5.09
N VAL A 180 3.83 -8.91 -5.32
CA VAL A 180 3.20 -7.63 -5.71
C VAL A 180 2.55 -6.92 -4.53
N CYS A 181 1.96 -7.68 -3.61
CA CYS A 181 1.30 -7.17 -2.42
C CYS A 181 2.26 -6.32 -1.56
N SER A 182 1.80 -5.15 -1.14
CA SER A 182 2.54 -4.31 -0.19
C SER A 182 2.25 -4.75 1.25
N PRO A 183 3.28 -4.92 2.11
CA PRO A 183 3.11 -5.34 3.50
C PRO A 183 2.20 -4.37 4.26
N LEU A 184 1.38 -4.90 5.15
CA LEU A 184 0.57 -4.14 6.10
C LEU A 184 1.09 -4.44 7.51
N VAL A 185 1.52 -3.41 8.23
CA VAL A 185 1.93 -3.55 9.64
C VAL A 185 0.83 -3.02 10.55
N ASP A 186 0.50 -3.79 11.57
CA ASP A 186 -0.48 -3.42 12.57
C ASP A 186 -0.20 -4.10 13.92
N GLY A 187 -0.10 -3.32 14.98
CA GLY A 187 0.27 -3.82 16.31
C GLY A 187 1.60 -4.59 16.26
N ASP A 188 1.57 -5.86 16.66
CA ASP A 188 2.74 -6.74 16.69
C ASP A 188 2.94 -7.56 15.41
N TYR A 189 2.16 -7.31 14.36
CA TYR A 189 2.07 -8.18 13.21
C TYR A 189 2.36 -7.47 11.89
N VAL A 190 2.84 -8.27 10.92
CA VAL A 190 2.89 -7.90 9.52
C VAL A 190 2.09 -8.91 8.70
N TYR A 191 1.22 -8.39 7.83
CA TYR A 191 0.32 -9.19 6.99
C TYR A 191 0.69 -9.03 5.53
N VAL A 192 0.76 -10.15 4.82
CA VAL A 192 1.11 -10.19 3.39
C VAL A 192 0.35 -11.28 2.65
N GLN A 193 0.03 -11.05 1.40
CA GLN A 193 -0.36 -12.10 0.47
C GLN A 193 0.91 -12.65 -0.21
N ALA A 194 1.38 -13.79 0.27
CA ALA A 194 2.61 -14.45 -0.18
C ALA A 194 2.52 -15.96 0.05
N GLY A 195 3.37 -16.74 -0.59
CA GLY A 195 3.37 -18.20 -0.45
C GLY A 195 2.00 -18.80 -0.77
N ALA A 196 1.35 -18.33 -1.86
CA ALA A 196 0.02 -18.77 -2.27
C ALA A 196 -1.01 -18.74 -1.12
N SER A 197 -1.02 -17.67 -0.31
CA SER A 197 -1.87 -17.54 0.87
C SER A 197 -1.85 -16.12 1.44
N LEU A 198 -2.68 -15.87 2.47
CA LEU A 198 -2.51 -14.75 3.39
C LEU A 198 -1.72 -15.24 4.60
N VAL A 199 -0.68 -14.49 4.96
CA VAL A 199 0.23 -14.82 6.07
C VAL A 199 0.30 -13.67 7.05
N CYS A 200 0.25 -14.01 8.34
CA CYS A 200 0.58 -13.13 9.47
C CYS A 200 1.91 -13.56 10.05
N LEU A 201 2.83 -12.62 10.16
CA LEU A 201 4.13 -12.82 10.81
C LEU A 201 4.22 -11.90 12.03
N ASN A 202 4.92 -12.36 13.07
CA ASN A 202 5.36 -11.47 14.13
C ASN A 202 6.37 -10.46 13.55
N LYS A 203 6.09 -9.18 13.68
CA LYS A 203 6.88 -8.11 13.05
C LYS A 203 8.32 -8.04 13.57
N MET A 204 8.56 -8.46 14.80
CA MET A 204 9.88 -8.39 15.43
C MET A 204 10.80 -9.55 15.02
N THR A 205 10.23 -10.75 14.82
CA THR A 205 11.00 -11.98 14.63
C THR A 205 10.87 -12.62 13.25
N GLY A 206 9.82 -12.26 12.47
CA GLY A 206 9.47 -12.92 11.23
C GLY A 206 8.83 -14.30 11.41
N ALA A 207 8.54 -14.72 12.65
CA ALA A 207 7.89 -16.01 12.91
C ALA A 207 6.44 -16.00 12.42
N VAL A 208 6.01 -17.10 11.80
CA VAL A 208 4.61 -17.27 11.35
C VAL A 208 3.69 -17.38 12.56
N VAL A 209 2.69 -16.52 12.63
CA VAL A 209 1.63 -16.55 13.64
C VAL A 209 0.47 -17.40 13.14
N TRP A 210 0.01 -17.11 11.92
CA TRP A 210 -1.01 -17.91 11.24
C TRP A 210 -0.88 -17.76 9.71
N ARG A 211 -1.49 -18.70 8.99
CA ARG A 211 -1.57 -18.75 7.52
C ARG A 211 -2.95 -19.23 7.09
N THR A 212 -3.63 -18.46 6.26
CA THR A 212 -5.00 -18.73 5.79
C THR A 212 -5.18 -18.40 4.31
N LEU A 213 -6.37 -18.58 3.76
CA LEU A 213 -6.70 -18.35 2.35
C LEU A 213 -5.70 -19.02 1.39
N LYS A 214 -5.29 -20.25 1.74
CA LYS A 214 -4.34 -21.04 0.93
C LYS A 214 -4.98 -21.39 -0.41
N ASP A 215 -4.19 -21.30 -1.46
CA ASP A 215 -4.52 -21.81 -2.78
C ASP A 215 -3.40 -22.72 -3.32
N ASN A 216 -3.55 -23.25 -4.52
CA ASN A 216 -2.62 -24.26 -5.03
C ASN A 216 -1.36 -23.68 -5.65
N GLY A 217 -1.27 -22.36 -5.78
CA GLY A 217 -0.19 -21.73 -6.52
C GLY A 217 -0.22 -22.10 -8.02
N GLY A 218 0.54 -21.41 -8.85
CA GLY A 218 0.66 -21.69 -10.28
C GLY A 218 1.04 -20.46 -11.10
N MET A 219 1.01 -20.55 -12.42
CA MET A 219 1.42 -19.45 -13.28
C MET A 219 0.49 -18.23 -13.17
N GLU A 220 -0.76 -18.43 -12.75
CA GLU A 220 -1.76 -17.38 -12.57
C GLU A 220 -1.86 -16.92 -11.11
N ASP A 221 -0.88 -17.22 -10.26
CA ASP A 221 -1.03 -17.25 -8.80
C ASP A 221 -0.37 -16.10 -8.05
N SER A 222 -0.01 -15.03 -8.72
CA SER A 222 0.35 -13.80 -8.02
C SER A 222 -0.89 -13.12 -7.45
N ALA A 223 -0.94 -12.91 -6.15
CA ALA A 223 -1.91 -12.03 -5.54
C ALA A 223 -1.42 -10.58 -5.70
N PHE A 224 -2.20 -9.75 -6.36
CA PHE A 224 -1.79 -8.40 -6.72
C PHE A 224 -2.24 -7.35 -5.71
N SER A 225 -3.40 -7.56 -5.10
CA SER A 225 -4.02 -6.62 -4.18
C SER A 225 -3.31 -6.63 -2.82
N SER A 226 -3.21 -5.48 -2.20
CA SER A 226 -2.67 -5.33 -0.85
C SER A 226 -3.78 -5.35 0.19
N PRO A 227 -3.61 -6.05 1.33
CA PRO A 227 -4.63 -6.09 2.37
C PRO A 227 -4.82 -4.71 3.01
N ILE A 228 -6.02 -4.46 3.50
CA ILE A 228 -6.35 -3.30 4.33
C ILE A 228 -7.06 -3.74 5.61
N LEU A 229 -7.01 -2.91 6.63
CA LEU A 229 -7.81 -3.08 7.84
C LEU A 229 -9.05 -2.20 7.77
N ALA A 230 -10.19 -2.76 8.18
CA ALA A 230 -11.45 -2.04 8.28
C ALA A 230 -12.30 -2.58 9.42
N THR A 231 -13.20 -1.75 9.93
CA THR A 231 -14.27 -2.19 10.84
C THR A 231 -15.55 -2.29 10.03
N ILE A 232 -16.12 -3.48 9.92
CA ILE A 232 -17.34 -3.76 9.18
C ILE A 232 -18.23 -4.64 10.05
N GLY A 233 -19.51 -4.29 10.18
CA GLY A 233 -20.43 -4.96 11.09
C GLY A 233 -19.97 -4.92 12.55
N GLY A 234 -19.31 -3.83 12.95
CA GLY A 234 -18.74 -3.64 14.28
C GLY A 234 -17.49 -4.49 14.58
N LYS A 235 -17.02 -5.34 13.65
CA LYS A 235 -15.80 -6.15 13.84
C LYS A 235 -14.64 -5.66 12.98
N ARG A 236 -13.49 -5.45 13.61
CA ARG A 236 -12.24 -5.14 12.94
C ARG A 236 -11.73 -6.37 12.20
N GLN A 237 -11.40 -6.23 10.94
CA GLN A 237 -11.01 -7.33 10.07
C GLN A 237 -10.03 -6.88 8.98
N LEU A 238 -9.23 -7.81 8.50
CA LEU A 238 -8.45 -7.66 7.27
C LEU A 238 -9.39 -7.89 6.08
N LEU A 239 -9.41 -6.95 5.15
CA LEU A 239 -10.00 -7.14 3.84
C LEU A 239 -8.93 -7.59 2.87
N VAL A 240 -9.15 -8.72 2.25
CA VAL A 240 -8.18 -9.37 1.37
C VAL A 240 -8.85 -9.70 0.04
N GLN A 241 -8.43 -9.00 -1.00
CA GLN A 241 -8.79 -9.37 -2.36
C GLN A 241 -7.74 -10.35 -2.87
N GLY A 242 -8.05 -11.63 -2.74
CA GLY A 242 -7.25 -12.70 -3.34
C GLY A 242 -7.51 -12.80 -4.85
N ARG A 243 -6.94 -13.81 -5.49
CA ARG A 243 -7.06 -14.00 -6.94
C ARG A 243 -8.52 -14.22 -7.40
N GLN A 244 -9.33 -14.90 -6.62
CA GLN A 244 -10.71 -15.22 -6.96
C GLN A 244 -11.73 -14.73 -5.94
N LYS A 245 -11.31 -14.48 -4.71
CA LYS A 245 -12.22 -14.16 -3.61
C LYS A 245 -11.83 -12.86 -2.93
N LEU A 246 -12.84 -12.10 -2.58
CA LEU A 246 -12.77 -11.04 -1.59
C LEU A 246 -13.16 -11.65 -0.25
N SER A 247 -12.35 -11.46 0.78
CA SER A 247 -12.56 -12.08 2.09
C SER A 247 -12.34 -11.09 3.23
N GLY A 248 -13.13 -11.24 4.30
CA GLY A 248 -12.86 -10.65 5.60
C GLY A 248 -12.20 -11.69 6.49
N VAL A 249 -11.10 -11.33 7.13
CA VAL A 249 -10.31 -12.24 7.98
C VAL A 249 -10.08 -11.59 9.34
N ASP A 250 -10.24 -12.35 10.40
CA ASP A 250 -9.88 -11.90 11.75
C ASP A 250 -8.36 -11.71 11.84
N PRO A 251 -7.86 -10.50 12.13
CA PRO A 251 -6.43 -10.22 12.11
C PRO A 251 -5.65 -10.96 13.20
N MET A 252 -6.30 -11.34 14.30
CA MET A 252 -5.62 -12.01 15.42
C MET A 252 -5.51 -13.52 15.22
N THR A 253 -6.53 -14.14 14.63
CA THR A 253 -6.62 -15.61 14.53
C THR A 253 -6.39 -16.15 13.12
N GLY A 254 -6.57 -15.33 12.09
CA GLY A 254 -6.57 -15.77 10.70
C GLY A 254 -7.88 -16.48 10.28
N GLU A 255 -8.89 -16.47 11.14
CA GLU A 255 -10.21 -17.00 10.81
C GLU A 255 -10.84 -16.24 9.65
N VAL A 256 -11.33 -16.96 8.65
CA VAL A 256 -12.07 -16.39 7.52
C VAL A 256 -13.50 -16.12 7.97
N LEU A 257 -13.84 -14.87 8.22
CA LEU A 257 -15.16 -14.44 8.70
C LEU A 257 -16.22 -14.56 7.60
N TRP A 258 -15.84 -14.21 6.39
CA TRP A 258 -16.67 -14.32 5.18
C TRP A 258 -15.81 -14.34 3.93
N SER A 259 -16.37 -14.84 2.84
CA SER A 259 -15.75 -14.83 1.52
C SER A 259 -16.79 -14.66 0.42
N GLN A 260 -16.46 -13.87 -0.61
CA GLN A 260 -17.27 -13.66 -1.80
C GLN A 260 -16.43 -13.93 -3.04
N PHE A 261 -16.94 -14.78 -3.93
CA PHE A 261 -16.31 -14.94 -5.24
C PHE A 261 -16.46 -13.66 -6.07
N VAL A 262 -15.34 -13.17 -6.61
CA VAL A 262 -15.30 -12.01 -7.51
C VAL A 262 -14.89 -12.50 -8.90
N PRO A 263 -15.80 -12.48 -9.89
CA PRO A 263 -15.49 -12.89 -11.25
C PRO A 263 -14.33 -12.07 -11.83
N ASN A 264 -13.38 -12.74 -12.46
CA ASN A 264 -12.17 -12.09 -12.97
C ASN A 264 -11.60 -12.85 -14.17
N TYR A 265 -10.67 -12.23 -14.89
CA TYR A 265 -9.91 -12.88 -15.93
C TYR A 265 -8.59 -13.41 -15.35
N ARG A 266 -8.37 -14.72 -15.38
CA ARG A 266 -7.12 -15.39 -14.98
C ARG A 266 -6.60 -15.02 -13.59
N GLY A 267 -7.47 -14.92 -12.59
CA GLY A 267 -7.06 -14.56 -11.24
C GLY A 267 -6.62 -13.10 -11.05
N MET A 268 -6.82 -12.23 -12.04
CA MET A 268 -6.32 -10.86 -12.02
C MET A 268 -7.26 -9.90 -11.28
N ASN A 269 -7.41 -10.09 -9.98
CA ASN A 269 -8.00 -9.12 -9.07
C ASN A 269 -6.86 -8.25 -8.49
N ILE A 270 -6.64 -7.09 -9.09
CA ILE A 270 -5.46 -6.25 -8.84
C ILE A 270 -5.79 -5.13 -7.85
N LEU A 271 -6.96 -4.52 -8.02
CA LEU A 271 -7.41 -3.39 -7.24
C LEU A 271 -7.58 -3.77 -5.76
N THR A 272 -7.11 -2.89 -4.87
CA THR A 272 -7.42 -3.03 -3.45
C THR A 272 -8.86 -2.58 -3.18
N PRO A 273 -9.66 -3.36 -2.43
CA PRO A 273 -11.03 -2.99 -2.13
C PRO A 273 -11.13 -1.71 -1.30
N VAL A 274 -12.24 -1.00 -1.44
CA VAL A 274 -12.54 0.22 -0.69
C VAL A 274 -13.80 0.01 0.15
N VAL A 275 -13.77 0.48 1.39
CA VAL A 275 -14.89 0.34 2.33
C VAL A 275 -15.72 1.60 2.34
N TRP A 276 -17.03 1.44 2.23
CA TRP A 276 -18.03 2.48 2.38
C TRP A 276 -19.15 1.98 3.30
N ASN A 277 -19.22 2.55 4.50
CA ASN A 277 -20.07 2.01 5.57
C ASN A 277 -19.79 0.50 5.78
N ASP A 278 -20.82 -0.32 5.93
CA ASP A 278 -20.68 -1.79 6.01
C ASP A 278 -20.70 -2.45 4.62
N SER A 279 -20.18 -1.77 3.61
CA SER A 279 -20.12 -2.29 2.24
C SER A 279 -18.71 -2.19 1.67
N VAL A 280 -18.38 -3.09 0.77
CA VAL A 280 -17.07 -3.18 0.14
C VAL A 280 -17.22 -3.04 -1.36
N PHE A 281 -16.60 -2.00 -1.90
CA PHE A 281 -16.45 -1.82 -3.34
C PHE A 281 -15.21 -2.56 -3.84
N THR A 282 -15.35 -3.28 -4.93
CA THR A 282 -14.24 -3.87 -5.68
C THR A 282 -14.48 -3.81 -7.18
N SER A 283 -13.42 -3.93 -7.96
CA SER A 283 -13.47 -3.98 -9.41
C SER A 283 -12.42 -4.95 -9.93
N SER A 284 -12.70 -5.62 -11.04
CA SER A 284 -11.88 -6.68 -11.57
C SER A 284 -11.46 -6.40 -13.01
N TYR A 285 -10.25 -6.83 -13.35
CA TYR A 285 -9.71 -6.76 -14.69
C TYR A 285 -10.57 -7.53 -15.67
N GLN A 286 -10.91 -6.91 -16.81
CA GLN A 286 -11.75 -7.44 -17.89
C GLN A 286 -13.12 -7.95 -17.41
N ASN A 287 -13.67 -7.39 -16.32
CA ASN A 287 -14.98 -7.79 -15.84
C ASN A 287 -15.81 -6.57 -15.44
N LYS A 288 -16.16 -6.41 -14.18
CA LYS A 288 -17.12 -5.42 -13.65
C LYS A 288 -16.62 -4.77 -12.38
N SER A 289 -17.40 -3.84 -11.88
CA SER A 289 -17.33 -3.34 -10.50
C SER A 289 -18.56 -3.81 -9.72
N TRP A 290 -18.37 -4.06 -8.43
CA TRP A 290 -19.40 -4.52 -7.50
C TRP A 290 -19.33 -3.73 -6.21
N LEU A 291 -20.50 -3.59 -5.58
CA LEU A 291 -20.63 -3.25 -4.17
C LEU A 291 -21.27 -4.42 -3.45
N TYR A 292 -20.60 -4.94 -2.44
CA TYR A 292 -21.11 -5.99 -1.55
C TYR A 292 -21.40 -5.41 -0.18
N ARG A 293 -22.61 -5.62 0.32
CA ARG A 293 -22.97 -5.33 1.72
C ARG A 293 -22.57 -6.50 2.60
N ILE A 294 -21.91 -6.19 3.70
CA ILE A 294 -21.52 -7.18 4.71
C ILE A 294 -22.42 -6.96 5.92
N SER A 295 -23.22 -7.94 6.26
CA SER A 295 -24.00 -7.96 7.50
C SER A 295 -23.30 -8.79 8.56
N HIS A 296 -23.56 -8.51 9.83
CA HIS A 296 -23.06 -9.28 10.96
C HIS A 296 -24.18 -9.42 12.00
N ASP A 297 -24.87 -10.55 11.95
CA ASP A 297 -26.01 -10.85 12.80
C ASP A 297 -25.76 -12.17 13.55
N ASN A 298 -26.06 -12.21 14.85
CA ASN A 298 -25.91 -13.42 15.68
C ASN A 298 -24.53 -14.10 15.53
N GLN A 299 -23.44 -13.29 15.46
CA GLN A 299 -22.05 -13.74 15.28
C GLN A 299 -21.78 -14.39 13.90
N GLN A 300 -22.69 -14.26 12.94
CA GLN A 300 -22.50 -14.73 11.57
C GLN A 300 -22.43 -13.57 10.60
N PHE A 301 -21.48 -13.66 9.67
CA PHE A 301 -21.35 -12.71 8.59
C PHE A 301 -22.13 -13.18 7.36
N GLY A 302 -22.89 -12.25 6.77
CA GLY A 302 -23.55 -12.42 5.49
C GLY A 302 -22.93 -11.50 4.44
N VAL A 303 -22.95 -11.91 3.17
CA VAL A 303 -22.51 -11.10 2.03
C VAL A 303 -23.63 -11.03 1.00
N ALA A 304 -24.03 -9.83 0.62
CA ALA A 304 -25.04 -9.60 -0.41
C ALA A 304 -24.53 -8.62 -1.47
N GLU A 305 -24.72 -8.96 -2.74
CA GLU A 305 -24.48 -8.00 -3.83
C GLU A 305 -25.55 -6.91 -3.75
N VAL A 306 -25.10 -5.63 -3.61
CA VAL A 306 -26.00 -4.47 -3.65
C VAL A 306 -26.25 -4.06 -5.09
N TRP A 307 -25.16 -3.93 -5.85
CA TRP A 307 -25.21 -3.64 -7.28
C TRP A 307 -23.90 -4.07 -7.96
N ARG A 308 -23.98 -4.11 -9.28
CA ARG A 308 -22.82 -4.26 -10.16
C ARG A 308 -23.00 -3.39 -11.42
N ASN A 309 -21.88 -2.92 -11.94
CA ASN A 309 -21.87 -2.15 -13.19
C ASN A 309 -20.73 -2.59 -14.13
N ASN A 310 -20.68 -2.05 -15.34
CA ASN A 310 -19.70 -2.43 -16.37
C ASN A 310 -18.40 -1.60 -16.30
N ALA A 311 -18.14 -0.85 -15.23
CA ALA A 311 -16.84 -0.22 -15.02
C ALA A 311 -15.78 -1.30 -14.80
N GLN A 312 -14.64 -1.16 -15.43
CA GLN A 312 -13.53 -2.12 -15.33
C GLN A 312 -12.30 -1.41 -14.80
N GLY A 313 -12.06 -1.56 -13.50
CA GLY A 313 -10.79 -1.15 -12.91
C GLY A 313 -9.65 -2.01 -13.42
N TYR A 314 -8.42 -1.49 -13.32
CA TYR A 314 -7.23 -2.23 -13.72
C TYR A 314 -6.21 -2.25 -12.57
N MET A 315 -5.07 -1.63 -12.74
CA MET A 315 -4.02 -1.58 -11.70
C MET A 315 -4.15 -0.39 -10.77
N SER A 316 -5.12 0.49 -11.01
CA SER A 316 -5.35 1.70 -10.22
C SER A 316 -6.36 1.43 -9.11
N THR A 317 -5.94 1.59 -7.86
CA THR A 317 -6.86 1.55 -6.73
C THR A 317 -7.57 2.91 -6.60
N PRO A 318 -8.91 2.94 -6.49
CA PRO A 318 -9.66 4.19 -6.45
C PRO A 318 -9.48 4.95 -5.14
N VAL A 319 -9.91 6.21 -5.15
CA VAL A 319 -10.15 6.99 -3.95
C VAL A 319 -11.66 7.12 -3.70
N LEU A 320 -12.02 7.04 -2.43
CA LEU A 320 -13.38 7.29 -1.94
C LEU A 320 -13.43 8.70 -1.37
N ILE A 321 -14.32 9.54 -1.90
CA ILE A 321 -14.59 10.87 -1.38
C ILE A 321 -16.11 10.97 -1.26
N ASP A 322 -16.59 11.23 -0.06
CA ASP A 322 -17.99 11.17 0.31
C ASP A 322 -18.64 9.83 -0.09
N ASP A 323 -19.73 9.83 -0.83
CA ASP A 323 -20.44 8.64 -1.29
C ASP A 323 -20.02 8.21 -2.71
N HIS A 324 -18.87 8.68 -3.22
CA HIS A 324 -18.44 8.47 -4.59
C HIS A 324 -17.05 7.84 -4.67
N VAL A 325 -16.91 6.88 -5.56
CA VAL A 325 -15.63 6.29 -5.93
C VAL A 325 -15.13 6.92 -7.22
N TYR A 326 -13.92 7.46 -7.18
CA TYR A 326 -13.20 7.97 -8.34
C TYR A 326 -12.18 6.92 -8.77
N LEU A 327 -12.39 6.35 -9.95
CA LEU A 327 -11.66 5.18 -10.45
C LEU A 327 -11.05 5.46 -11.81
N PHE A 328 -9.80 5.00 -12.00
CA PHE A 328 -9.16 4.96 -13.31
C PHE A 328 -9.40 3.59 -13.95
N LEU A 329 -9.98 3.59 -15.15
CA LEU A 329 -10.45 2.41 -15.85
C LEU A 329 -9.38 1.78 -16.76
N GLN A 330 -9.55 0.52 -17.11
CA GLN A 330 -8.73 -0.20 -18.07
C GLN A 330 -8.65 0.51 -19.44
N ASN A 331 -9.71 1.18 -19.87
CA ASN A 331 -9.76 1.93 -21.11
C ASN A 331 -9.12 3.32 -21.03
N GLN A 332 -8.28 3.57 -20.01
CA GLN A 332 -7.48 4.79 -19.86
C GLN A 332 -8.30 6.06 -19.59
N ARG A 333 -9.42 5.92 -18.90
CA ARG A 333 -10.33 7.01 -18.54
C ARG A 333 -10.60 7.05 -17.05
N PHE A 334 -10.84 8.24 -16.53
CA PHE A 334 -11.41 8.37 -15.19
C PHE A 334 -12.92 8.20 -15.25
N THR A 335 -13.50 7.72 -14.16
CA THR A 335 -14.94 7.67 -13.94
C THR A 335 -15.27 7.95 -12.48
N CYS A 336 -16.44 8.49 -12.25
CA CYS A 336 -17.05 8.61 -10.93
C CYS A 336 -18.22 7.63 -10.85
N ILE A 337 -18.33 6.93 -9.73
CA ILE A 337 -19.41 5.99 -9.44
C ILE A 337 -20.07 6.39 -8.14
N ASP A 338 -21.37 6.61 -8.16
CA ASP A 338 -22.21 6.77 -6.97
C ASP A 338 -22.34 5.41 -6.28
N LEU A 339 -21.90 5.31 -5.03
CA LEU A 339 -21.93 4.04 -4.28
C LEU A 339 -23.34 3.64 -3.84
N LYS A 340 -24.28 4.58 -3.74
CA LYS A 340 -25.68 4.29 -3.37
C LYS A 340 -26.41 3.56 -4.50
N THR A 341 -26.15 3.98 -5.74
CA THR A 341 -26.90 3.52 -6.91
C THR A 341 -26.11 2.58 -7.83
N GLY A 342 -24.76 2.66 -7.79
CA GLY A 342 -23.87 1.99 -8.74
C GLY A 342 -23.81 2.67 -10.09
N GLU A 343 -24.42 3.86 -10.25
CA GLU A 343 -24.40 4.62 -11.48
C GLU A 343 -23.02 5.25 -11.73
N ARG A 344 -22.55 5.16 -12.98
CA ARG A 344 -21.40 5.95 -13.43
C ARG A 344 -21.90 7.33 -13.84
N THR A 345 -21.63 8.33 -13.03
CA THR A 345 -22.14 9.69 -13.23
C THR A 345 -21.46 10.40 -14.40
N TRP A 346 -20.18 10.07 -14.65
CA TRP A 346 -19.44 10.55 -15.81
C TRP A 346 -18.26 9.64 -16.15
N THR A 347 -17.70 9.84 -17.35
CA THR A 347 -16.46 9.23 -17.83
C THR A 347 -15.65 10.26 -18.61
N SER A 348 -14.35 10.40 -18.32
CA SER A 348 -13.47 11.40 -18.92
C SER A 348 -13.03 11.06 -20.37
N GLY A 349 -12.23 11.93 -20.97
CA GLY A 349 -11.34 11.63 -22.10
C GLY A 349 -10.22 10.66 -21.72
N ASN A 350 -9.32 10.37 -22.67
CA ASN A 350 -8.21 9.42 -22.49
C ASN A 350 -7.00 10.08 -21.81
N PHE A 351 -6.32 9.27 -20.98
CA PHE A 351 -5.06 9.60 -20.31
C PHE A 351 -3.99 8.54 -20.59
N GLY A 352 -2.94 8.44 -19.77
CA GLY A 352 -1.94 7.40 -19.85
C GLY A 352 -2.50 6.00 -19.53
N LYS A 353 -1.72 4.98 -19.78
CA LYS A 353 -2.13 3.58 -19.60
C LYS A 353 -2.40 3.18 -18.15
N TYR A 354 -1.74 3.83 -17.21
CA TYR A 354 -1.83 3.61 -15.77
C TYR A 354 -1.95 4.94 -15.03
N CYS A 355 -2.60 4.95 -13.88
CA CYS A 355 -2.70 6.14 -13.05
C CYS A 355 -2.80 5.77 -11.56
N SER A 356 -2.00 6.39 -10.71
CA SER A 356 -2.15 6.31 -9.25
C SER A 356 -2.90 7.54 -8.73
N LEU A 357 -3.70 7.37 -7.65
CA LEU A 357 -4.60 8.40 -7.13
C LEU A 357 -4.44 8.58 -5.63
N ILE A 358 -4.43 9.85 -5.20
CA ILE A 358 -4.54 10.26 -3.80
C ILE A 358 -5.61 11.34 -3.71
N GLY A 359 -6.47 11.28 -2.68
CA GLY A 359 -7.50 12.28 -2.41
C GLY A 359 -7.14 13.20 -1.25
N GLN A 360 -7.65 14.45 -1.29
CA GLN A 360 -7.65 15.37 -0.15
C GLN A 360 -8.85 16.31 -0.27
N GLY A 361 -9.77 16.24 0.68
CA GLY A 361 -11.00 17.03 0.63
C GLY A 361 -11.75 16.78 -0.69
N ASP A 362 -11.97 17.83 -1.45
CA ASP A 362 -12.63 17.79 -2.76
C ASP A 362 -11.66 17.70 -3.95
N LYS A 363 -10.40 17.38 -3.71
CA LYS A 363 -9.36 17.28 -4.75
C LYS A 363 -8.79 15.88 -4.87
N ILE A 364 -8.38 15.52 -6.08
CA ILE A 364 -7.67 14.27 -6.37
C ILE A 364 -6.38 14.61 -7.11
N LEU A 365 -5.27 14.18 -6.55
CA LEU A 365 -3.97 14.20 -7.20
C LEU A 365 -3.77 12.86 -7.90
N ALA A 366 -3.52 12.90 -9.20
CA ALA A 366 -3.37 11.70 -10.00
C ALA A 366 -2.07 11.77 -10.83
N LEU A 367 -1.29 10.71 -10.78
CA LEU A 367 -0.06 10.58 -11.57
C LEU A 367 -0.28 9.56 -12.67
N ASP A 368 -0.28 10.01 -13.93
CA ASP A 368 -0.43 9.12 -15.06
C ASP A 368 0.91 8.52 -15.51
N GLN A 369 0.87 7.38 -16.20
CA GLN A 369 2.06 6.66 -16.67
C GLN A 369 3.04 7.53 -17.47
N ARG A 370 2.56 8.57 -18.15
CA ARG A 370 3.39 9.46 -18.97
C ARG A 370 4.15 10.50 -18.14
N GLY A 371 4.09 10.42 -16.81
CA GLY A 371 4.73 11.37 -15.91
C GLY A 371 4.02 12.72 -15.84
N ILE A 372 2.72 12.75 -16.06
CA ILE A 372 1.88 13.94 -15.91
C ILE A 372 1.18 13.86 -14.55
N LEU A 373 1.43 14.83 -13.71
CA LEU A 373 0.72 15.04 -12.46
C LEU A 373 -0.53 15.88 -12.73
N LEU A 374 -1.69 15.33 -12.41
CA LEU A 374 -3.01 15.92 -12.63
C LEU A 374 -3.60 16.32 -11.28
N LEU A 375 -4.20 17.50 -11.20
CA LEU A 375 -5.06 17.90 -10.10
C LEU A 375 -6.50 17.94 -10.61
N LEU A 376 -7.36 17.11 -10.05
CA LEU A 376 -8.75 16.98 -10.41
C LEU A 376 -9.63 17.49 -9.27
N ARG A 377 -10.83 18.00 -9.60
CA ARG A 377 -11.91 18.21 -8.64
C ARG A 377 -12.67 16.89 -8.43
N ALA A 378 -12.92 16.52 -7.20
CA ALA A 378 -13.83 15.42 -6.87
C ALA A 378 -15.29 15.86 -7.06
N ASN A 379 -15.65 16.18 -8.31
CA ASN A 379 -16.98 16.61 -8.70
C ASN A 379 -17.81 15.39 -9.15
N PRO A 380 -18.90 15.03 -8.45
CA PRO A 380 -19.69 13.85 -8.83
C PRO A 380 -20.55 14.07 -10.09
N LYS A 381 -20.74 15.31 -10.54
CA LYS A 381 -21.62 15.62 -11.67
C LYS A 381 -20.91 15.62 -13.02
N GLN A 382 -19.61 15.94 -13.04
CA GLN A 382 -18.82 16.03 -14.27
C GLN A 382 -17.33 15.82 -14.00
N PHE A 383 -16.61 15.37 -15.03
CA PHE A 383 -15.15 15.36 -14.98
C PHE A 383 -14.60 16.79 -15.00
N GLU A 384 -13.75 17.11 -14.05
CA GLU A 384 -13.16 18.45 -13.91
C GLU A 384 -11.65 18.35 -13.66
N LEU A 385 -10.87 18.65 -14.70
CA LEU A 385 -9.41 18.79 -14.61
C LEU A 385 -9.11 20.25 -14.20
N ILE A 386 -8.59 20.46 -13.00
CA ILE A 386 -8.18 21.77 -12.51
C ILE A 386 -6.90 22.22 -13.22
N SER A 387 -5.89 21.37 -13.22
CA SER A 387 -4.57 21.66 -13.81
C SER A 387 -3.75 20.39 -14.02
N SER A 388 -2.66 20.51 -14.78
CA SER A 388 -1.71 19.41 -14.97
C SER A 388 -0.30 19.93 -15.22
N VAL A 389 0.72 19.17 -14.74
CA VAL A 389 2.13 19.50 -14.91
C VAL A 389 2.91 18.23 -15.27
N LYS A 390 3.82 18.34 -16.25
CA LYS A 390 4.78 17.28 -16.55
C LYS A 390 5.86 17.24 -15.47
N VAL A 391 5.97 16.11 -14.74
CA VAL A 391 6.92 15.94 -13.62
C VAL A 391 7.99 14.89 -13.91
N SER A 392 7.79 14.01 -14.90
CA SER A 392 8.77 13.00 -15.27
C SER A 392 8.74 12.73 -16.78
N ASP A 393 9.92 12.53 -17.39
CA ASP A 393 10.04 12.08 -18.78
C ASP A 393 10.07 10.55 -18.88
N GLU A 394 10.19 9.88 -17.75
CA GLU A 394 10.11 8.43 -17.64
C GLU A 394 8.70 7.97 -17.33
N GLU A 395 8.44 6.69 -17.59
CA GLU A 395 7.21 6.05 -17.15
C GLU A 395 7.08 6.05 -15.62
N THR A 396 5.89 6.36 -15.14
CA THR A 396 5.53 6.45 -13.72
C THR A 396 4.47 5.40 -13.38
N TRP A 397 4.91 4.20 -13.02
CA TRP A 397 4.04 3.10 -12.59
C TRP A 397 3.96 2.97 -11.06
N ALA A 398 4.97 3.47 -10.37
CA ALA A 398 5.00 3.49 -8.92
C ALA A 398 3.91 4.41 -8.36
N HIS A 399 3.29 3.99 -7.26
CA HIS A 399 2.31 4.84 -6.57
C HIS A 399 3.02 6.08 -6.02
N LEU A 400 2.49 7.28 -6.31
CA LEU A 400 3.02 8.52 -5.76
C LEU A 400 2.84 8.56 -4.24
N ALA A 401 3.70 9.33 -3.55
CA ALA A 401 3.57 9.61 -2.13
C ALA A 401 3.47 11.12 -1.89
N VAL A 402 2.76 11.50 -0.85
CA VAL A 402 2.59 12.90 -0.43
C VAL A 402 2.84 13.00 1.06
N CYS A 403 3.73 13.90 1.44
CA CYS A 403 4.07 14.12 2.83
C CYS A 403 4.20 15.61 3.08
N ASP A 404 3.36 16.17 3.95
CA ASP A 404 3.26 17.61 4.19
C ASP A 404 2.97 18.39 2.89
N ASP A 405 3.89 19.26 2.45
CA ASP A 405 3.81 20.02 1.19
C ASP A 405 4.71 19.45 0.09
N GLU A 406 5.14 18.21 0.23
CA GLU A 406 6.04 17.54 -0.71
C GLU A 406 5.33 16.40 -1.44
N VAL A 407 5.60 16.27 -2.74
CA VAL A 407 5.19 15.15 -3.57
C VAL A 407 6.39 14.39 -4.09
N TYR A 408 6.35 13.08 -3.95
CA TYR A 408 7.43 12.15 -4.28
C TYR A 408 7.02 11.33 -5.50
N ILE A 409 7.74 11.50 -6.59
CA ILE A 409 7.47 10.89 -7.88
C ILE A 409 8.58 9.91 -8.24
N ARG A 410 8.24 8.62 -8.22
CA ARG A 410 9.14 7.56 -8.66
C ARG A 410 8.87 7.28 -10.15
N GLY A 411 9.74 7.76 -11.02
CA GLY A 411 9.86 7.31 -12.40
C GLY A 411 10.48 5.90 -12.45
N LEU A 412 10.66 5.35 -13.65
CA LEU A 412 11.26 4.03 -13.77
C LEU A 412 12.66 3.99 -13.14
N ASN A 413 13.50 4.98 -13.40
CA ASN A 413 14.89 5.04 -12.95
C ASN A 413 15.21 6.27 -12.10
N THR A 414 14.25 7.15 -11.83
CA THR A 414 14.50 8.37 -11.03
C THR A 414 13.49 8.49 -9.89
N LEU A 415 13.95 9.06 -8.78
CA LEU A 415 13.07 9.61 -7.74
C LEU A 415 13.23 11.12 -7.73
N LYS A 416 12.13 11.84 -7.92
CA LYS A 416 12.04 13.29 -7.86
C LYS A 416 11.16 13.72 -6.71
N VAL A 417 11.59 14.73 -5.97
CA VAL A 417 10.79 15.32 -4.90
C VAL A 417 10.52 16.77 -5.22
N PHE A 418 9.27 17.12 -5.21
CA PHE A 418 8.81 18.48 -5.47
C PHE A 418 8.12 19.00 -4.22
N ARG A 419 8.20 20.31 -4.01
CA ARG A 419 7.40 21.04 -3.02
C ARG A 419 6.50 22.02 -3.75
N TRP A 420 5.22 21.99 -3.39
CA TRP A 420 4.33 23.04 -3.86
C TRP A 420 4.40 24.25 -2.94
N THR A 421 4.38 25.41 -3.57
CA THR A 421 4.27 26.71 -2.89
C THR A 421 2.91 27.29 -3.24
N ASP A 422 2.21 27.84 -2.25
CA ASP A 422 1.02 28.65 -2.53
C ASP A 422 1.50 29.98 -3.11
N PRO A 423 1.16 30.31 -4.37
CA PRO A 423 1.54 31.61 -4.96
C PRO A 423 1.00 32.82 -4.18
N LYS A 424 -0.01 32.61 -3.32
CA LYS A 424 -0.60 33.65 -2.46
C LYS A 424 0.09 33.77 -1.10
N ALA A 425 1.00 32.86 -0.75
CA ALA A 425 1.73 32.87 0.51
C ALA A 425 3.12 33.52 0.40
N GLN A 426 3.42 34.25 -0.68
CA GLN A 426 4.62 35.09 -0.73
C GLN A 426 4.34 36.38 0.09
N PRO A 427 5.27 36.74 1.00
CA PRO A 427 5.11 37.85 1.91
C PRO A 427 5.00 39.21 1.23
#